data_d822504a9701fffd10ad220279035962
#
_entry.id   d822504a9701fffd10ad220279035962
#
_cell.length_a   1.000
_cell.length_b   1.000
_cell.length_c   1.000
_cell.angle_alpha   90.00
_cell.angle_beta   90.00
_cell.angle_gamma   90.00
#
_symmetry.space_group_name_H-M   'P 1'
#
loop_
_entity.id
_entity.type
_entity.pdbx_description
1 polymer ?
#
loop_
_entity_poly.entity_id
_entity_poly.type
_entity_poly.pdbx_seq_one_letter_code
_entity_poly.pdbx_strand_id
1 'polypeptide(L)'
;IHLDKYHAMRMLSQVDPHQKDFNFEKKTYQSRELIGMFLPTINYPKKTAKIYKPQYNAFIKYNPKDIEVQVQRGQLVSGILDKATIGQDQSGSILHIINNEYGYDMALDTVYSMQQIATTFFINYGFTIGISDINISDSAIKKVKDKTAAMILESRSITDKLNKHKLIA
;
A
#
# COMPACT_ATOMS: atom_id res chain seq x y z
N ILE A 1 2.42 13.14 5.72
CA ILE A 1 1.81 13.56 7.00
C ILE A 1 2.93 13.99 7.92
N HIS A 2 2.77 15.16 8.53
CA HIS A 2 3.66 15.64 9.58
C HIS A 2 3.00 15.38 10.93
N LEU A 3 3.70 14.64 11.77
CA LEU A 3 3.26 14.33 13.12
C LEU A 3 4.09 15.18 14.10
N ASP A 4 3.42 15.75 15.09
CA ASP A 4 4.17 16.37 16.16
C ASP A 4 4.95 15.32 16.99
N LYS A 5 5.95 15.78 17.74
CA LYS A 5 6.84 14.86 18.47
C LYS A 5 6.13 13.99 19.51
N TYR A 6 5.04 14.46 20.10
CA TYR A 6 4.30 13.71 21.12
C TYR A 6 3.50 12.58 20.50
N HIS A 7 2.86 12.83 19.34
CA HIS A 7 2.21 11.78 18.58
C HIS A 7 3.21 10.75 18.05
N ALA A 8 4.34 11.19 17.50
CA ALA A 8 5.41 10.32 17.04
C ALA A 8 5.96 9.46 18.20
N MET A 9 6.23 10.07 19.34
CA MET A 9 6.69 9.38 20.56
C MET A 9 5.68 8.33 21.04
N ARG A 10 4.40 8.68 21.07
CA ARG A 10 3.33 7.76 21.47
C ARG A 10 3.20 6.58 20.51
N MET A 11 3.38 6.80 19.22
CA MET A 11 3.40 5.73 18.23
C MET A 11 4.59 4.79 18.41
N LEU A 12 5.77 5.36 18.70
CA LEU A 12 7.01 4.61 18.87
C LEU A 12 7.14 3.95 20.24
N SER A 13 6.48 4.46 21.28
CA SER A 13 6.48 3.84 22.61
C SER A 13 5.85 2.44 22.67
N GLN A 14 5.11 2.09 21.62
CA GLN A 14 4.52 0.76 21.45
C GLN A 14 5.43 -0.19 20.66
N VAL A 15 6.58 0.28 20.22
CA VAL A 15 7.52 -0.43 19.34
C VAL A 15 8.82 -0.71 20.08
N ASP A 16 9.45 -1.85 19.81
CA ASP A 16 10.63 -2.37 20.51
C ASP A 16 11.80 -1.36 20.53
N PRO A 17 12.49 -1.23 21.71
CA PRO A 17 13.58 -0.28 21.94
C PRO A 17 14.89 -0.54 21.17
N HIS A 18 14.98 -1.60 20.36
CA HIS A 18 16.14 -1.80 19.47
C HIS A 18 16.23 -0.80 18.31
N GLN A 19 15.35 0.20 18.33
CA GLN A 19 15.22 1.16 17.26
C GLN A 19 16.11 2.38 17.42
N LYS A 20 16.44 2.92 16.24
CA LYS A 20 17.23 4.14 16.05
C LYS A 20 16.77 5.25 16.98
N ASP A 21 17.71 5.95 17.58
CA ASP A 21 17.45 6.98 18.60
C ASP A 21 16.40 7.99 18.16
N PHE A 22 15.37 8.15 18.99
CA PHE A 22 14.36 9.17 18.82
C PHE A 22 14.93 10.54 19.21
N ASN A 23 14.91 11.47 18.28
CA ASN A 23 15.41 12.81 18.53
C ASN A 23 14.35 13.68 19.22
N PHE A 24 14.46 13.84 20.54
CA PHE A 24 13.54 14.65 21.36
C PHE A 24 13.56 16.15 21.06
N GLU A 25 14.60 16.66 20.40
CA GLU A 25 14.70 18.08 20.04
C GLU A 25 13.86 18.40 18.80
N LYS A 26 13.58 17.40 17.99
CA LYS A 26 12.80 17.55 16.76
C LYS A 26 11.32 17.78 17.08
N LYS A 27 10.74 18.87 16.55
CA LYS A 27 9.34 19.25 16.81
C LYS A 27 8.32 18.42 16.03
N THR A 28 8.66 17.98 14.83
CA THR A 28 7.76 17.25 13.92
C THR A 28 8.47 16.11 13.20
N TYR A 29 7.76 15.02 12.95
CA TYR A 29 8.24 13.87 12.22
C TYR A 29 7.42 13.64 10.95
N GLN A 30 8.09 13.27 9.87
CA GLN A 30 7.42 12.77 8.68
C GLN A 30 7.11 11.29 8.86
N SER A 31 6.00 10.83 8.30
CA SER A 31 5.63 9.40 8.35
C SER A 31 6.72 8.46 7.79
N ARG A 32 7.50 8.92 6.82
CA ARG A 32 8.64 8.18 6.27
C ARG A 32 9.76 7.96 7.27
N GLU A 33 10.01 8.94 8.12
CA GLU A 33 11.02 8.84 9.19
C GLU A 33 10.60 7.81 10.24
N LEU A 34 9.32 7.82 10.62
CA LEU A 34 8.77 6.83 11.55
C LEU A 34 8.88 5.41 10.99
N ILE A 35 8.56 5.22 9.71
CA ILE A 35 8.73 3.94 9.04
C ILE A 35 10.20 3.50 9.06
N GLY A 36 11.13 4.41 8.80
CA GLY A 36 12.56 4.12 8.87
C GLY A 36 13.07 3.75 10.26
N MET A 37 12.34 4.06 11.31
CA MET A 37 12.76 3.74 12.68
C MET A 37 12.54 2.27 13.04
N PHE A 38 11.54 1.60 12.47
CA PHE A 38 11.27 0.20 12.75
C PHE A 38 11.75 -0.77 11.66
N LEU A 39 12.16 -0.27 10.50
CA LEU A 39 12.74 -1.12 9.48
C LEU A 39 14.20 -1.48 9.82
N PRO A 40 14.59 -2.74 9.73
CA PRO A 40 16.00 -3.13 9.84
C PRO A 40 16.82 -2.52 8.68
N THR A 41 18.14 -2.65 8.74
CA THR A 41 19.06 -2.05 7.76
C THR A 41 19.01 -2.80 6.43
N ILE A 42 17.90 -2.71 5.73
CA ILE A 42 17.67 -3.32 4.42
C ILE A 42 17.81 -2.31 3.28
N ASN A 43 18.01 -2.84 2.09
CA ASN A 43 17.92 -2.07 0.85
C ASN A 43 16.80 -2.66 -0.02
N TYR A 44 15.84 -1.82 -0.38
CA TYR A 44 14.77 -2.17 -1.31
C TYR A 44 14.96 -1.37 -2.58
N PRO A 45 15.14 -2.02 -3.74
CA PRO A 45 15.35 -1.33 -5.00
C PRO A 45 14.11 -0.54 -5.38
N LYS A 46 14.33 0.52 -6.16
CA LYS A 46 13.27 1.39 -6.65
C LYS A 46 12.23 0.59 -7.43
N LYS A 47 11.00 0.52 -6.93
CA LYS A 47 9.87 -0.16 -7.56
C LYS A 47 8.64 0.73 -7.57
N THR A 48 7.89 0.68 -8.67
CA THR A 48 6.63 1.41 -8.79
C THR A 48 5.56 0.78 -7.91
N ALA A 49 4.92 1.56 -7.05
CA ALA A 49 3.80 1.13 -6.23
C ALA A 49 2.60 0.74 -7.11
N LYS A 50 1.93 -0.38 -6.80
CA LYS A 50 0.72 -0.82 -7.54
C LYS A 50 -0.50 0.05 -7.25
N ILE A 51 -0.47 0.84 -6.17
CA ILE A 51 -1.51 1.83 -5.92
C ILE A 51 -1.54 2.90 -7.01
N TYR A 52 -0.40 3.15 -7.67
CA TYR A 52 -0.33 4.04 -8.81
C TYR A 52 -0.97 3.38 -10.04
N LYS A 53 -2.01 4.01 -10.55
CA LYS A 53 -2.70 3.59 -11.76
C LYS A 53 -2.77 4.78 -12.73
N PRO A 54 -2.03 4.75 -13.85
CA PRO A 54 -1.96 5.88 -14.80
C PRO A 54 -3.32 6.36 -15.28
N GLN A 55 -4.30 5.46 -15.41
CA GLN A 55 -5.67 5.80 -15.81
C GLN A 55 -6.40 6.73 -14.84
N TYR A 56 -5.94 6.83 -13.59
CA TYR A 56 -6.54 7.72 -12.59
C TYR A 56 -5.83 9.08 -12.48
N ASN A 57 -4.76 9.32 -13.24
CA ASN A 57 -4.03 10.60 -13.22
C ASN A 57 -4.90 11.82 -13.53
N ALA A 58 -5.99 11.63 -14.29
CA ALA A 58 -6.94 12.70 -14.57
C ALA A 58 -7.70 13.18 -13.31
N PHE A 59 -7.84 12.30 -12.32
CA PHE A 59 -8.61 12.54 -11.09
C PHE A 59 -7.73 12.74 -9.86
N ILE A 60 -6.58 12.07 -9.82
CA ILE A 60 -5.66 12.08 -8.68
C ILE A 60 -4.28 12.50 -9.18
N LYS A 61 -3.82 13.67 -8.74
CA LYS A 61 -2.44 14.11 -9.01
C LYS A 61 -1.49 13.39 -8.06
N TYR A 62 -0.84 12.35 -8.55
CA TYR A 62 0.21 11.66 -7.81
C TYR A 62 1.48 12.51 -7.76
N ASN A 63 2.08 12.61 -6.59
CA ASN A 63 3.43 13.14 -6.50
C ASN A 63 4.41 12.08 -7.04
N PRO A 64 5.30 12.38 -8.00
CA PRO A 64 6.29 11.42 -8.50
C PRO A 64 7.12 10.76 -7.40
N LYS A 65 7.41 11.49 -6.31
CA LYS A 65 8.15 10.96 -5.15
C LYS A 65 7.36 9.92 -4.35
N ASP A 66 6.04 9.83 -4.54
CA ASP A 66 5.19 8.87 -3.84
C ASP A 66 4.94 7.59 -4.67
N ILE A 67 5.20 7.65 -5.98
CA ILE A 67 4.96 6.56 -6.91
C ILE A 67 6.02 5.47 -6.79
N GLU A 68 7.29 5.86 -6.63
CA GLU A 68 8.41 4.92 -6.61
C GLU A 68 8.90 4.67 -5.19
N VAL A 69 8.66 3.46 -4.72
CA VAL A 69 9.08 3.02 -3.38
C VAL A 69 10.55 2.61 -3.40
N GLN A 70 11.31 3.22 -2.53
CA GLN A 70 12.73 2.91 -2.33
C GLN A 70 13.09 2.97 -0.85
N VAL A 71 13.75 1.92 -0.36
CA VAL A 71 14.34 1.90 0.98
C VAL A 71 15.85 1.77 0.84
N GLN A 72 16.58 2.64 1.56
CA GLN A 72 18.03 2.59 1.63
C GLN A 72 18.48 2.56 3.09
N ARG A 73 19.26 1.56 3.45
CA ARG A 73 19.75 1.36 4.83
C ARG A 73 18.62 1.45 5.87
N GLY A 74 17.47 0.84 5.57
CA GLY A 74 16.30 0.86 6.43
C GLY A 74 15.55 2.21 6.49
N GLN A 75 15.90 3.19 5.67
CA GLN A 75 15.17 4.46 5.57
C GLN A 75 14.29 4.47 4.31
N LEU A 76 13.03 4.81 4.48
CA LEU A 76 12.12 5.01 3.36
C LEU A 76 12.44 6.34 2.67
N VAL A 77 13.20 6.27 1.57
CA VAL A 77 13.67 7.44 0.82
C VAL A 77 12.54 8.04 -0.02
N SER A 78 11.76 7.20 -0.66
CA SER A 78 10.64 7.61 -1.52
C SER A 78 9.53 6.58 -1.51
N GLY A 79 8.36 7.00 -1.99
CA GLY A 79 7.20 6.16 -2.21
C GLY A 79 6.24 6.04 -1.03
N ILE A 80 5.12 5.42 -1.32
CA ILE A 80 4.08 5.02 -0.35
C ILE A 80 4.08 3.51 -0.30
N LEU A 81 4.22 2.95 0.90
CA LEU A 81 4.15 1.50 1.10
C LEU A 81 2.73 1.00 0.81
N ASP A 82 2.63 0.05 -0.09
CA ASP A 82 1.38 -0.59 -0.47
C ASP A 82 1.47 -2.12 -0.29
N LYS A 83 0.36 -2.81 -0.51
CA LYS A 83 0.30 -4.27 -0.42
C LYS A 83 1.35 -4.96 -1.33
N ALA A 84 1.70 -4.36 -2.44
CA ALA A 84 2.65 -4.96 -3.38
C ALA A 84 4.10 -4.84 -2.92
N THR A 85 4.43 -3.79 -2.19
CA THR A 85 5.79 -3.53 -1.72
C THR A 85 6.08 -4.16 -0.36
N ILE A 86 5.05 -4.33 0.48
CA ILE A 86 5.20 -4.84 1.85
C ILE A 86 4.55 -6.21 2.08
N GLY A 87 3.56 -6.60 1.24
CA GLY A 87 2.73 -7.77 1.48
C GLY A 87 3.50 -9.09 1.42
N GLN A 88 3.07 -10.03 2.25
CA GLN A 88 3.67 -11.38 2.35
C GLN A 88 3.56 -12.19 1.05
N ASP A 89 2.48 -12.01 0.29
CA ASP A 89 2.20 -12.76 -0.93
C ASP A 89 3.01 -12.28 -2.14
N GLN A 90 3.86 -11.27 -1.96
CA GLN A 90 4.60 -10.66 -3.06
C GLN A 90 6.08 -11.07 -2.99
N SER A 91 6.53 -11.85 -3.98
CA SER A 91 7.94 -12.17 -4.14
C SER A 91 8.77 -10.88 -4.21
N GLY A 92 9.84 -10.83 -3.41
CA GLY A 92 10.71 -9.66 -3.32
C GLY A 92 10.04 -8.43 -2.69
N SER A 93 9.04 -8.62 -1.81
CA SER A 93 8.53 -7.56 -0.93
C SER A 93 9.53 -7.20 0.17
N ILE A 94 9.30 -6.09 0.84
CA ILE A 94 10.13 -5.66 1.98
C ILE A 94 10.17 -6.75 3.07
N LEU A 95 9.03 -7.34 3.41
CA LEU A 95 8.98 -8.43 4.39
C LEU A 95 9.74 -9.68 3.93
N HIS A 96 9.68 -9.99 2.63
CA HIS A 96 10.44 -11.10 2.06
C HIS A 96 11.96 -10.87 2.18
N ILE A 97 12.42 -9.65 1.91
CA ILE A 97 13.84 -9.29 2.06
C ILE A 97 14.26 -9.39 3.53
N ILE A 98 13.44 -8.84 4.46
CA ILE A 98 13.73 -8.92 5.89
C ILE A 98 13.82 -10.38 6.34
N ASN A 99 12.88 -11.22 5.94
CA ASN A 99 12.91 -12.64 6.27
C ASN A 99 14.17 -13.36 5.74
N ASN A 100 14.59 -13.03 4.53
CA ASN A 100 15.77 -13.64 3.91
C ASN A 100 17.09 -13.17 4.54
N GLU A 101 17.19 -11.89 4.91
CA GLU A 101 18.43 -11.30 5.43
C GLU A 101 18.57 -11.43 6.96
N TYR A 102 17.46 -11.37 7.70
CA TYR A 102 17.44 -11.33 9.17
C TYR A 102 16.69 -12.49 9.82
N GLY A 103 15.99 -13.28 9.03
CA GLY A 103 15.19 -14.39 9.55
C GLY A 103 13.76 -13.98 9.91
N TYR A 104 12.99 -15.01 10.29
CA TYR A 104 11.54 -14.87 10.46
C TYR A 104 11.15 -14.03 11.68
N ASP A 105 11.93 -14.10 12.77
CA ASP A 105 11.66 -13.35 14.00
C ASP A 105 11.69 -11.85 13.72
N MET A 106 12.70 -11.34 13.03
CA MET A 106 12.79 -9.94 12.63
C MET A 106 11.64 -9.53 11.68
N ALA A 107 11.20 -10.43 10.81
CA ALA A 107 10.06 -10.17 9.94
C ALA A 107 8.76 -10.03 10.75
N LEU A 108 8.54 -10.88 11.76
CA LEU A 108 7.41 -10.79 12.68
C LEU A 108 7.44 -9.50 13.50
N ASP A 109 8.58 -9.15 14.07
CA ASP A 109 8.75 -7.91 14.84
C ASP A 109 8.47 -6.69 14.00
N THR A 110 8.90 -6.71 12.74
CA THR A 110 8.58 -5.64 11.77
C THR A 110 7.08 -5.53 11.52
N VAL A 111 6.39 -6.64 11.30
CA VAL A 111 4.92 -6.67 11.12
C VAL A 111 4.21 -6.17 12.36
N TYR A 112 4.64 -6.63 13.54
CA TYR A 112 4.09 -6.19 14.82
C TYR A 112 4.25 -4.67 15.00
N SER A 113 5.45 -4.15 14.74
CA SER A 113 5.74 -2.71 14.81
C SER A 113 4.86 -1.88 13.88
N MET A 114 4.67 -2.34 12.64
CA MET A 114 3.75 -1.70 11.69
C MET A 114 2.31 -1.68 12.21
N GLN A 115 1.85 -2.81 12.75
CA GLN A 115 0.50 -2.93 13.30
C GLN A 115 0.28 -1.98 14.47
N GLN A 116 1.24 -1.88 15.39
CA GLN A 116 1.17 -0.97 16.54
C GLN A 116 1.10 0.49 16.08
N ILE A 117 1.95 0.89 15.15
CA ILE A 117 1.94 2.25 14.60
C ILE A 117 0.62 2.55 13.89
N ALA A 118 0.13 1.64 13.04
CA ALA A 118 -1.14 1.80 12.35
C ALA A 118 -2.32 1.91 13.32
N THR A 119 -2.38 1.04 14.35
CA THR A 119 -3.41 1.06 15.38
C THR A 119 -3.40 2.38 16.15
N THR A 120 -2.22 2.84 16.57
CA THR A 120 -2.09 4.12 17.30
C THR A 120 -2.48 5.30 16.40
N PHE A 121 -2.16 5.26 15.11
CA PHE A 121 -2.61 6.25 14.14
C PHE A 121 -4.14 6.29 14.04
N PHE A 122 -4.79 5.14 13.87
CA PHE A 122 -6.25 5.07 13.77
C PHE A 122 -6.98 5.50 15.05
N ILE A 123 -6.43 5.20 16.23
CA ILE A 123 -6.99 5.68 17.51
C ILE A 123 -6.97 7.21 17.58
N ASN A 124 -5.93 7.86 17.08
CA ASN A 124 -5.79 9.31 17.17
C ASN A 124 -6.50 10.08 16.05
N TYR A 125 -6.53 9.52 14.84
CA TYR A 125 -7.07 10.21 13.65
C TYR A 125 -8.42 9.66 13.21
N GLY A 126 -8.75 8.43 13.60
CA GLY A 126 -9.96 7.74 13.17
C GLY A 126 -9.90 7.27 11.72
N PHE A 127 -10.90 6.47 11.36
CA PHE A 127 -11.18 6.06 9.99
C PHE A 127 -12.68 5.80 9.88
N THR A 128 -13.33 6.41 8.91
CA THR A 128 -14.78 6.29 8.72
C THR A 128 -15.08 5.97 7.26
N ILE A 129 -15.96 5.00 7.04
CA ILE A 129 -16.61 4.75 5.76
C ILE A 129 -18.08 5.15 5.91
N GLY A 130 -18.50 6.17 5.18
CA GLY A 130 -19.88 6.61 5.14
C GLY A 130 -20.69 5.85 4.09
N ILE A 131 -22.03 5.94 4.19
CA ILE A 131 -22.93 5.37 3.18
C ILE A 131 -22.68 5.99 1.80
N SER A 132 -22.28 7.27 1.75
CA SER A 132 -21.93 7.97 0.52
C SER A 132 -20.73 7.34 -0.21
N ASP A 133 -19.80 6.70 0.52
CA ASP A 133 -18.62 6.06 -0.07
C ASP A 133 -18.97 4.73 -0.76
N ILE A 134 -20.10 4.13 -0.36
CA ILE A 134 -20.61 2.88 -0.91
C ILE A 134 -21.65 3.14 -2.01
N ASN A 135 -22.23 4.35 -2.04
CA ASN A 135 -23.27 4.69 -3.00
C ASN A 135 -22.69 4.90 -4.40
N ILE A 136 -23.13 4.05 -5.32
CA ILE A 136 -22.68 4.10 -6.72
C ILE A 136 -23.61 5.04 -7.49
N SER A 137 -23.05 5.97 -8.28
CA SER A 137 -23.84 6.87 -9.11
C SER A 137 -24.64 6.12 -10.18
N ASP A 138 -25.85 6.60 -10.49
CA ASP A 138 -26.72 6.00 -11.52
C ASP A 138 -26.01 5.88 -12.87
N SER A 139 -25.15 6.83 -13.21
CA SER A 139 -24.34 6.78 -14.43
C SER A 139 -23.35 5.61 -14.43
N ALA A 140 -22.77 5.30 -13.29
CA ALA A 140 -21.86 4.14 -13.14
C ALA A 140 -22.65 2.83 -13.20
N ILE A 141 -23.81 2.75 -12.56
CA ILE A 141 -24.73 1.62 -12.64
C ILE A 141 -25.12 1.35 -14.08
N LYS A 142 -25.52 2.40 -14.82
CA LYS A 142 -25.86 2.27 -16.23
C LYS A 142 -24.69 1.75 -17.07
N LYS A 143 -23.49 2.30 -16.90
CA LYS A 143 -22.28 1.84 -17.60
C LYS A 143 -21.97 0.37 -17.33
N VAL A 144 -22.14 -0.09 -16.08
CA VAL A 144 -21.95 -1.51 -15.72
C VAL A 144 -22.98 -2.37 -16.42
N LYS A 145 -24.27 -2.00 -16.37
CA LYS A 145 -25.35 -2.74 -17.05
C LYS A 145 -25.11 -2.84 -18.57
N ASP A 146 -24.78 -1.72 -19.21
CA ASP A 146 -24.52 -1.67 -20.65
C ASP A 146 -23.32 -2.57 -21.04
N LYS A 147 -22.23 -2.48 -20.26
CA LYS A 147 -21.05 -3.31 -20.47
C LYS A 147 -21.34 -4.80 -20.24
N THR A 148 -22.09 -5.14 -19.19
CA THR A 148 -22.49 -6.53 -18.93
C THR A 148 -23.36 -7.08 -20.06
N ALA A 149 -24.32 -6.31 -20.55
CA ALA A 149 -25.16 -6.72 -21.68
C ALA A 149 -24.31 -6.96 -22.96
N ALA A 150 -23.37 -6.06 -23.25
CA ALA A 150 -22.45 -6.22 -24.38
C ALA A 150 -21.60 -7.51 -24.25
N MET A 151 -21.04 -7.77 -23.08
CA MET A 151 -20.25 -8.98 -22.82
C MET A 151 -21.07 -10.27 -22.95
N ILE A 152 -22.35 -10.26 -22.53
CA ILE A 152 -23.25 -11.42 -22.72
C ILE A 152 -23.48 -11.69 -24.20
N LEU A 153 -23.72 -10.64 -25.00
CA LEU A 153 -23.90 -10.79 -26.45
C LEU A 153 -22.64 -11.33 -27.13
N GLU A 154 -21.47 -10.78 -26.75
CA GLU A 154 -20.19 -11.25 -27.25
C GLU A 154 -19.94 -12.72 -26.91
N SER A 155 -20.17 -13.12 -25.64
CA SER A 155 -20.06 -14.51 -25.20
C SER A 155 -20.96 -15.44 -26.00
N ARG A 156 -22.24 -15.09 -26.24
CA ARG A 156 -23.15 -15.85 -27.09
C ARG A 156 -22.63 -15.98 -28.51
N SER A 157 -22.13 -14.87 -29.09
CA SER A 157 -21.55 -14.87 -30.44
C SER A 157 -20.35 -15.84 -30.54
N ILE A 158 -19.48 -15.84 -29.53
CA ILE A 158 -18.34 -16.77 -29.47
C ILE A 158 -18.81 -18.21 -29.36
N THR A 159 -19.80 -18.52 -28.51
CA THR A 159 -20.36 -19.83 -28.34
C THR A 159 -21.00 -20.31 -29.65
N ASP A 160 -21.74 -19.46 -30.36
CA ASP A 160 -22.34 -19.78 -31.65
C ASP A 160 -21.27 -20.07 -32.73
N LYS A 161 -20.17 -19.32 -32.74
CA LYS A 161 -19.04 -19.57 -33.64
C LYS A 161 -18.34 -20.88 -33.33
N LEU A 162 -18.18 -21.22 -32.05
CA LEU A 162 -17.61 -22.47 -31.60
C LEU A 162 -18.47 -23.67 -32.07
N ASN A 163 -19.77 -23.60 -31.81
CA ASN A 163 -20.73 -24.63 -32.20
C ASN A 163 -20.80 -24.84 -33.73
N LYS A 164 -20.53 -23.79 -34.49
CA LYS A 164 -20.47 -23.85 -35.97
C LYS A 164 -19.08 -24.22 -36.50
N HIS A 165 -18.15 -24.64 -35.66
CA HIS A 165 -16.74 -24.94 -35.99
C HIS A 165 -16.01 -23.82 -36.79
N LYS A 166 -16.39 -22.56 -36.54
CA LYS A 166 -15.80 -21.38 -37.22
C LYS A 166 -14.72 -20.69 -36.43
N LEU A 167 -14.38 -21.16 -35.21
CA LEU A 167 -13.23 -20.71 -34.45
C LEU A 167 -12.03 -21.58 -34.82
N ILE A 168 -11.05 -20.97 -35.42
CA ILE A 168 -9.70 -21.52 -35.58
C ILE A 168 -8.92 -21.18 -34.30
N ALA A 169 -8.33 -22.21 -33.68
CA ALA A 169 -7.50 -22.04 -32.48
C ALA A 169 -6.20 -21.26 -32.80
#